data_d6afe8b2b86db3e0bd52608955f1706e
#
_entry.id   d6afe8b2b86db3e0bd52608955f1706e
#
_cell.length_a   1.000
_cell.length_b   1.000
_cell.length_c   1.000
_cell.angle_alpha   90.00
_cell.angle_beta   90.00
_cell.angle_gamma   90.00
#
_symmetry.space_group_name_H-M   'P 1'
#
loop_
_entity.id
_entity.type
_entity.pdbx_description
1 polymer ?
#
loop_
_entity_poly.entity_id
_entity_poly.type
_entity_poly.pdbx_seq_one_letter_code
_entity_poly.pdbx_strand_id
1 'polypeptide(L)'
;MRVVRLLILLLVTIITPSLASAQTYPSAQDPRTNLKPGRFDAGVAASNMRLVSFSKKPAQFDTVRGLTFINSDLAFGTHFVYQANFAGFTIWDITDTAKPTLASVVECITSQGDPSVVGNLLFISAEGAGNRNDCGKGGVQDPKDHMAGVRIFDVTNPKAPKLVKNVQTCKGSHTHTVVPSPTDANIIYLYVSGQSAARPETELAGCKNGTDPADPTNSLYQLDIIKVPLNHPEQAVVIPGARIFTGLDGGGTCKQFCMPVNPNRAAGGRGGRGGAPGDAAAPAAAPAPTGPRNCHDVTAYPALHLLSASCSTHAILVDISNPEKPVRLDALADTNNFQGRHTAAFSNDGKKTIQTDEWGGGTGPMCQASSMKELGGNTIISVDAKKKQAQHGYFKLPAAQSAEENCVSHNGGIIPVPGRDLYVQGWYQGGIDVMDFTDQDNAFEIAYFDRGSIDPPAGADVPVGAMAGQAAGARRGSGTIGGSWGAYYWNGMVYSSELDRGLDIYELTPSAQLSANEIAAAKLVTFTEYNPQSQPKMTWPAAFVVVRSYLDQLVRGSGLAADRTSAIAAALDAAEMKSGAARAAALNALATQVDGDVKGAKDGARVKTMAGEIRRLAAAK
;
A
#
# COMPACT_ATOMS: atom_id res chain seq x y z
N MET A 1 -41.28 38.91 57.41
CA MET A 1 -41.19 37.69 56.54
C MET A 1 -40.76 38.16 55.13
N ARG A 2 -39.51 37.95 54.75
CA ARG A 2 -38.99 38.28 53.43
C ARG A 2 -38.85 36.97 52.62
N VAL A 3 -39.58 36.87 51.51
CA VAL A 3 -39.53 35.72 50.61
C VAL A 3 -38.41 35.97 49.62
N VAL A 4 -37.35 35.10 49.67
CA VAL A 4 -36.26 35.09 48.68
C VAL A 4 -36.70 34.18 47.53
N ARG A 5 -36.89 34.77 46.33
CA ARG A 5 -37.12 34.01 45.10
C ARG A 5 -35.78 33.61 44.52
N LEU A 6 -35.52 32.31 44.47
CA LEU A 6 -34.34 31.69 43.81
C LEU A 6 -34.66 31.56 42.31
N LEU A 7 -33.96 32.33 41.48
CA LEU A 7 -33.99 32.14 40.02
C LEU A 7 -32.98 31.04 39.67
N ILE A 8 -33.49 29.90 39.19
CA ILE A 8 -32.64 28.84 38.59
C ILE A 8 -32.47 29.20 37.09
N LEU A 9 -31.27 29.65 36.71
CA LEU A 9 -30.87 29.77 35.29
C LEU A 9 -30.57 28.37 34.75
N LEU A 10 -31.43 27.86 33.88
CA LEU A 10 -31.13 26.69 33.07
C LEU A 10 -30.15 27.09 31.94
N LEU A 11 -28.88 26.69 32.04
CA LEU A 11 -27.95 26.81 30.93
C LEU A 11 -28.27 25.70 29.91
N VAL A 12 -28.97 26.05 28.85
CA VAL A 12 -29.13 25.16 27.68
C VAL A 12 -27.85 25.26 26.85
N THR A 13 -26.96 24.29 26.99
CA THR A 13 -25.83 24.10 26.05
C THR A 13 -26.39 23.65 24.72
N ILE A 14 -26.47 24.53 23.77
CA ILE A 14 -26.75 24.22 22.37
C ILE A 14 -25.49 23.55 21.83
N ILE A 15 -25.50 22.21 21.76
CA ILE A 15 -24.51 21.45 21.00
C ILE A 15 -24.87 21.64 19.53
N THR A 16 -24.22 22.59 18.87
CA THR A 16 -24.28 22.72 17.42
C THR A 16 -23.55 21.48 16.84
N PRO A 17 -24.19 20.69 15.97
CA PRO A 17 -23.48 19.67 15.24
C PRO A 17 -22.42 20.39 14.40
N SER A 18 -21.14 20.07 14.62
CA SER A 18 -20.06 20.47 13.73
C SER A 18 -20.38 19.90 12.36
N LEU A 19 -20.84 20.74 11.45
CA LEU A 19 -20.78 20.45 10.03
C LEU A 19 -19.30 20.17 9.76
N ALA A 20 -18.95 18.95 9.38
CA ALA A 20 -17.64 18.64 8.86
C ALA A 20 -17.43 19.61 7.68
N SER A 21 -16.68 20.67 7.91
CA SER A 21 -16.27 21.57 6.84
C SER A 21 -15.47 20.71 5.87
N ALA A 22 -15.80 20.77 4.59
CA ALA A 22 -15.02 20.14 3.54
C ALA A 22 -13.55 20.51 3.77
N GLN A 23 -12.72 19.50 4.04
CA GLN A 23 -11.31 19.69 4.38
C GLN A 23 -10.63 20.31 3.15
N THR A 24 -10.13 21.53 3.27
CA THR A 24 -9.33 22.18 2.22
C THR A 24 -7.92 21.55 2.27
N TYR A 25 -7.54 20.85 1.25
CA TYR A 25 -6.31 20.08 1.13
C TYR A 25 -5.26 20.80 0.29
N PRO A 26 -3.97 20.68 0.64
CA PRO A 26 -3.42 20.48 1.99
C PRO A 26 -3.58 21.75 2.83
N SER A 27 -3.72 21.63 4.16
CA SER A 27 -3.94 22.76 5.09
C SER A 27 -2.67 23.13 5.84
N ALA A 28 -2.33 24.42 5.83
CA ALA A 28 -1.24 24.96 6.62
C ALA A 28 -1.56 25.07 8.13
N GLN A 29 -2.82 24.87 8.53
CA GLN A 29 -3.25 24.86 9.94
C GLN A 29 -3.31 23.45 10.53
N ASP A 30 -2.96 22.41 9.77
CA ASP A 30 -2.91 21.05 10.28
C ASP A 30 -1.81 20.94 11.36
N PRO A 31 -2.04 20.20 12.47
CA PRO A 31 -1.06 20.05 13.54
C PRO A 31 0.29 19.43 13.10
N ARG A 32 0.34 18.77 11.96
CA ARG A 32 1.57 18.20 11.39
C ARG A 32 2.45 19.24 10.70
N THR A 33 1.91 20.41 10.38
CA THR A 33 2.65 21.46 9.69
C THR A 33 3.75 22.04 10.60
N ASN A 34 4.96 22.17 10.11
CA ASN A 34 6.13 22.72 10.83
C ASN A 34 6.51 21.95 12.10
N LEU A 35 6.41 20.63 12.12
CA LEU A 35 6.99 19.84 13.20
C LEU A 35 8.50 20.05 13.29
N LYS A 36 9.03 20.01 14.52
CA LYS A 36 10.48 20.08 14.74
C LYS A 36 11.17 18.98 13.93
N PRO A 37 12.15 19.33 13.07
CA PRO A 37 12.93 18.31 12.36
C PRO A 37 13.82 17.51 13.32
N GLY A 38 14.23 16.31 12.90
CA GLY A 38 15.15 15.46 13.65
C GLY A 38 15.07 14.01 13.24
N ARG A 39 16.17 13.27 13.35
CA ARG A 39 16.19 11.85 13.02
C ARG A 39 15.45 11.01 14.07
N PHE A 40 15.80 11.21 15.35
CA PHE A 40 15.24 10.41 16.46
C PHE A 40 14.59 11.27 17.54
N ASP A 41 14.66 12.58 17.44
CA ASP A 41 14.11 13.57 18.35
C ASP A 41 13.18 14.57 17.65
N ALA A 42 12.68 14.21 16.46
CA ALA A 42 11.71 15.00 15.71
C ALA A 42 10.43 15.26 16.53
N GLY A 43 9.78 16.38 16.27
CA GLY A 43 8.44 16.65 16.76
C GLY A 43 7.46 15.60 16.23
N VAL A 44 6.38 15.34 16.97
CA VAL A 44 5.38 14.34 16.63
C VAL A 44 3.99 14.97 16.68
N ALA A 45 3.16 14.64 15.68
CA ALA A 45 1.72 14.86 15.70
C ALA A 45 1.00 13.55 15.41
N ALA A 46 -0.05 13.25 16.17
CA ALA A 46 -0.84 12.05 16.00
C ALA A 46 -2.31 12.30 16.35
N SER A 47 -3.19 11.61 15.64
CA SER A 47 -4.62 11.59 15.94
C SER A 47 -5.16 10.18 15.72
N ASN A 48 -5.90 9.66 16.72
CA ASN A 48 -6.55 8.35 16.67
C ASN A 48 -5.59 7.17 16.39
N MET A 49 -4.30 7.40 16.59
CA MET A 49 -3.23 6.44 16.42
C MET A 49 -2.13 6.71 17.46
N ARG A 50 -1.56 5.65 18.03
CA ARG A 50 -0.51 5.71 19.05
C ARG A 50 0.67 4.83 18.67
N LEU A 51 1.89 5.35 18.77
CA LEU A 51 3.11 4.56 18.63
C LEU A 51 3.22 3.57 19.81
N VAL A 52 3.33 2.29 19.51
CA VAL A 52 3.54 1.21 20.48
C VAL A 52 5.03 0.99 20.70
N SER A 53 5.78 0.87 19.61
CA SER A 53 7.23 0.69 19.66
C SER A 53 7.91 1.24 18.41
N PHE A 54 9.19 1.54 18.56
CA PHE A 54 10.10 1.96 17.51
C PHE A 54 11.40 1.18 17.63
N SER A 55 11.80 0.52 16.55
CA SER A 55 13.06 -0.23 16.44
C SER A 55 13.98 0.44 15.43
N LYS A 56 15.16 0.91 15.87
CA LYS A 56 16.15 1.56 14.99
C LYS A 56 16.70 0.57 13.97
N LYS A 57 17.10 1.08 12.81
CA LYS A 57 17.90 0.30 11.85
C LYS A 57 19.10 -0.35 12.54
N PRO A 58 19.44 -1.61 12.21
CA PRO A 58 20.65 -2.23 12.72
C PRO A 58 21.90 -1.52 12.20
N ALA A 59 22.98 -1.58 12.98
CA ALA A 59 24.24 -0.88 12.68
C ALA A 59 24.80 -1.21 11.29
N GLN A 60 24.58 -2.43 10.77
CA GLN A 60 25.00 -2.85 9.44
C GLN A 60 24.36 -2.01 8.32
N PHE A 61 23.11 -1.58 8.52
CA PHE A 61 22.36 -0.74 7.58
C PHE A 61 22.34 0.74 7.98
N ASP A 62 23.13 1.13 8.98
CA ASP A 62 23.21 2.51 9.47
C ASP A 62 24.66 3.08 9.42
N THR A 63 25.52 2.46 8.63
CA THR A 63 26.94 2.87 8.49
C THR A 63 27.10 4.16 7.70
N VAL A 64 26.27 4.38 6.68
CA VAL A 64 26.23 5.58 5.85
C VAL A 64 24.76 5.95 5.63
N ARG A 65 24.43 7.23 5.87
CA ARG A 65 23.10 7.75 5.55
C ARG A 65 22.97 8.00 4.05
N GLY A 66 21.80 7.72 3.50
CA GLY A 66 21.48 7.95 2.10
C GLY A 66 20.84 6.72 1.47
N LEU A 67 20.58 6.79 0.15
CA LEU A 67 19.78 5.81 -0.61
C LEU A 67 20.28 4.36 -0.54
N THR A 68 21.57 4.14 -0.30
CA THR A 68 22.14 2.78 -0.29
C THR A 68 21.62 1.92 0.87
N PHE A 69 21.20 2.52 1.97
CA PHE A 69 20.82 1.82 3.20
C PHE A 69 19.42 2.18 3.70
N ILE A 70 18.56 2.72 2.84
CA ILE A 70 17.17 2.97 3.23
C ILE A 70 16.39 1.66 3.31
N ASN A 71 15.47 1.60 4.28
CA ASN A 71 14.50 0.52 4.34
C ASN A 71 13.44 0.72 3.26
N SER A 72 12.88 -0.40 2.79
CA SER A 72 11.78 -0.41 1.86
C SER A 72 10.58 -1.19 2.43
N ASP A 73 10.01 -2.12 1.72
CA ASP A 73 8.73 -2.71 2.02
C ASP A 73 8.76 -3.80 3.11
N LEU A 74 7.58 -4.27 3.51
CA LEU A 74 7.37 -5.26 4.56
C LEU A 74 6.58 -6.47 4.04
N ALA A 75 6.94 -7.65 4.55
CA ALA A 75 6.11 -8.85 4.51
C ALA A 75 5.99 -9.45 5.91
N PHE A 76 4.94 -10.22 6.16
CA PHE A 76 4.59 -10.70 7.50
C PHE A 76 4.41 -12.22 7.53
N GLY A 77 5.07 -12.89 8.44
CA GLY A 77 4.83 -14.27 8.83
C GLY A 77 4.47 -14.34 10.32
N THR A 78 4.02 -15.47 10.81
CA THR A 78 3.33 -15.67 12.11
C THR A 78 3.81 -14.79 13.28
N HIS A 79 5.12 -14.64 13.47
CA HIS A 79 5.72 -13.83 14.53
C HIS A 79 6.86 -12.94 14.01
N PHE A 80 6.97 -12.81 12.69
CA PHE A 80 8.08 -12.11 12.07
C PHE A 80 7.60 -11.05 11.10
N VAL A 81 8.33 -9.93 11.09
CA VAL A 81 8.30 -8.94 10.03
C VAL A 81 9.59 -9.07 9.23
N TYR A 82 9.45 -9.25 7.94
CA TYR A 82 10.55 -9.21 6.98
C TYR A 82 10.58 -7.80 6.40
N GLN A 83 11.57 -7.02 6.81
CA GLN A 83 11.76 -5.65 6.35
C GLN A 83 12.89 -5.59 5.35
N ALA A 84 12.59 -5.22 4.13
CA ALA A 84 13.60 -5.03 3.11
C ALA A 84 14.39 -3.74 3.32
N ASN A 85 15.60 -3.74 2.78
CA ASN A 85 16.53 -2.62 2.76
C ASN A 85 17.30 -2.67 1.43
N PHE A 86 17.71 -1.54 0.91
CA PHE A 86 18.42 -1.48 -0.37
C PHE A 86 19.73 -2.29 -0.35
N ALA A 87 20.32 -2.50 0.82
CA ALA A 87 21.51 -3.32 1.02
C ALA A 87 21.22 -4.78 1.43
N GLY A 88 19.93 -5.17 1.56
CA GLY A 88 19.54 -6.52 1.96
C GLY A 88 18.19 -6.56 2.66
N PHE A 89 18.09 -7.24 3.79
CA PHE A 89 16.87 -7.27 4.59
C PHE A 89 17.13 -7.60 6.05
N THR A 90 16.15 -7.30 6.90
CA THR A 90 16.12 -7.66 8.32
C THR A 90 14.92 -8.54 8.62
N ILE A 91 15.05 -9.41 9.62
CA ILE A 91 13.94 -10.17 10.19
C ILE A 91 13.77 -9.73 11.63
N TRP A 92 12.57 -9.23 11.95
CA TRP A 92 12.18 -8.79 13.29
C TRP A 92 11.23 -9.81 13.90
N ASP A 93 11.54 -10.29 15.11
CA ASP A 93 10.59 -11.06 15.93
C ASP A 93 9.67 -10.06 16.64
N ILE A 94 8.38 -10.18 16.35
CA ILE A 94 7.30 -9.32 16.86
C ILE A 94 6.36 -10.07 17.81
N THR A 95 6.80 -11.17 18.41
CA THR A 95 6.03 -11.89 19.42
C THR A 95 5.56 -10.96 20.54
N ASP A 96 6.42 -10.00 20.94
CA ASP A 96 6.06 -8.86 21.76
C ASP A 96 6.13 -7.58 20.90
N THR A 97 4.98 -7.07 20.48
CA THR A 97 4.89 -5.86 19.64
C THR A 97 5.37 -4.60 20.37
N ALA A 98 5.37 -4.58 21.69
CA ALA A 98 5.90 -3.47 22.48
C ALA A 98 7.44 -3.48 22.55
N LYS A 99 8.06 -4.63 22.26
CA LYS A 99 9.51 -4.82 22.32
C LYS A 99 10.01 -5.77 21.23
N PRO A 100 9.90 -5.41 19.95
CA PRO A 100 10.40 -6.23 18.86
C PRO A 100 11.90 -6.50 19.01
N THR A 101 12.33 -7.69 18.60
CA THR A 101 13.75 -8.07 18.65
C THR A 101 14.27 -8.44 17.27
N LEU A 102 15.51 -8.03 16.97
CA LEU A 102 16.15 -8.32 15.70
C LEU A 102 16.60 -9.80 15.67
N ALA A 103 15.99 -10.61 14.81
CA ALA A 103 16.36 -12.02 14.64
C ALA A 103 17.59 -12.16 13.73
N SER A 104 17.64 -11.42 12.60
CA SER A 104 18.80 -11.45 11.70
C SER A 104 18.88 -10.20 10.82
N VAL A 105 20.09 -9.97 10.30
CA VAL A 105 20.42 -9.01 9.24
C VAL A 105 21.10 -9.78 8.12
N VAL A 106 20.60 -9.67 6.89
CA VAL A 106 21.20 -10.29 5.72
C VAL A 106 21.66 -9.19 4.76
N GLU A 107 22.98 -9.06 4.62
CA GLU A 107 23.59 -8.14 3.66
C GLU A 107 23.61 -8.81 2.28
N CYS A 108 22.76 -8.34 1.37
CA CYS A 108 22.68 -8.83 0.00
C CYS A 108 22.02 -7.74 -0.85
N ILE A 109 22.80 -6.95 -1.55
CA ILE A 109 22.32 -5.78 -2.29
C ILE A 109 21.22 -6.18 -3.26
N THR A 110 20.08 -5.48 -3.19
CA THR A 110 18.87 -5.77 -3.96
C THR A 110 18.31 -4.58 -4.73
N SER A 111 18.76 -3.37 -4.44
CA SER A 111 18.07 -2.10 -4.69
C SER A 111 16.86 -1.99 -3.76
N GLN A 112 15.63 -1.86 -4.22
CA GLN A 112 14.48 -1.74 -3.30
C GLN A 112 14.22 -3.00 -2.48
N GLY A 113 14.33 -4.19 -3.08
CA GLY A 113 14.27 -5.46 -2.35
C GLY A 113 12.89 -5.86 -1.86
N ASP A 114 11.82 -5.45 -2.53
CA ASP A 114 10.43 -5.77 -2.16
C ASP A 114 10.28 -7.24 -1.70
N PRO A 115 9.73 -7.52 -0.48
CA PRO A 115 9.71 -8.85 0.09
C PRO A 115 8.32 -9.50 -0.04
N SER A 116 8.30 -10.83 -0.15
CA SER A 116 7.10 -11.64 0.08
C SER A 116 7.46 -12.93 0.81
N VAL A 117 6.57 -13.47 1.63
CA VAL A 117 6.78 -14.72 2.36
C VAL A 117 5.66 -15.71 2.09
N VAL A 118 6.01 -16.98 1.89
CA VAL A 118 5.07 -18.10 1.79
C VAL A 118 5.67 -19.29 2.53
N GLY A 119 5.06 -19.71 3.61
CA GLY A 119 5.62 -20.74 4.49
C GLY A 119 6.99 -20.36 5.01
N ASN A 120 7.98 -21.18 4.68
CA ASN A 120 9.39 -20.97 5.05
C ASN A 120 10.22 -20.33 3.93
N LEU A 121 9.59 -19.81 2.88
CA LEU A 121 10.30 -19.19 1.76
C LEU A 121 10.07 -17.68 1.77
N LEU A 122 11.17 -16.94 1.72
CA LEU A 122 11.19 -15.49 1.55
C LEU A 122 11.66 -15.15 0.15
N PHE A 123 10.88 -14.37 -0.56
CA PHE A 123 11.17 -13.88 -1.90
C PHE A 123 11.60 -12.42 -1.80
N ILE A 124 12.70 -12.06 -2.46
CA ILE A 124 13.25 -10.69 -2.44
C ILE A 124 13.48 -10.23 -3.87
N SER A 125 12.87 -9.12 -4.25
CA SER A 125 13.07 -8.45 -5.54
C SER A 125 14.50 -7.94 -5.70
N ALA A 126 15.06 -7.98 -6.91
CA ALA A 126 16.37 -7.45 -7.23
C ALA A 126 16.39 -6.85 -8.64
N GLU A 127 16.85 -5.59 -8.78
CA GLU A 127 16.87 -4.90 -10.08
C GLU A 127 18.11 -4.04 -10.34
N GLY A 128 18.92 -3.75 -9.34
CA GLY A 128 20.03 -2.81 -9.46
C GLY A 128 21.22 -3.38 -10.24
N ALA A 129 21.88 -2.57 -11.03
CA ALA A 129 23.05 -2.97 -11.84
C ALA A 129 24.26 -3.42 -11.00
N GLY A 130 24.28 -3.10 -9.71
CA GLY A 130 25.33 -3.53 -8.79
C GLY A 130 25.04 -4.84 -8.07
N ASN A 131 23.86 -5.42 -8.28
CA ASN A 131 23.43 -6.63 -7.58
C ASN A 131 24.19 -7.85 -8.13
N ARG A 132 24.75 -8.65 -7.24
CA ARG A 132 25.52 -9.86 -7.61
C ARG A 132 24.75 -11.14 -7.24
N ASN A 133 24.95 -12.20 -8.03
CA ASN A 133 24.35 -13.51 -7.76
C ASN A 133 24.76 -14.10 -6.40
N ASP A 134 25.98 -13.82 -5.96
CA ASP A 134 26.57 -14.34 -4.73
C ASP A 134 26.36 -13.42 -3.51
N CYS A 135 25.54 -12.37 -3.63
CA CYS A 135 25.40 -11.32 -2.62
C CYS A 135 26.72 -10.58 -2.27
N GLY A 136 27.75 -10.71 -3.10
CA GLY A 136 29.05 -10.11 -2.86
C GLY A 136 29.03 -8.58 -2.97
N LYS A 137 30.03 -7.94 -2.33
CA LYS A 137 30.24 -6.48 -2.39
C LYS A 137 31.18 -6.13 -3.57
N GLY A 138 31.17 -4.85 -4.00
CA GLY A 138 32.11 -4.38 -5.04
C GLY A 138 31.54 -4.29 -6.45
N GLY A 139 30.24 -4.51 -6.60
CA GLY A 139 29.53 -4.39 -7.89
C GLY A 139 29.77 -5.57 -8.83
N VAL A 140 29.19 -5.48 -10.03
CA VAL A 140 29.25 -6.53 -11.06
C VAL A 140 30.41 -6.26 -11.99
N GLN A 141 31.33 -7.20 -12.11
CA GLN A 141 32.48 -7.13 -13.03
C GLN A 141 32.21 -7.94 -14.30
N ASP A 142 31.71 -9.19 -14.18
CA ASP A 142 31.22 -9.99 -15.31
C ASP A 142 29.68 -9.84 -15.39
N PRO A 143 29.11 -9.51 -16.54
CA PRO A 143 27.66 -9.47 -16.72
C PRO A 143 26.91 -10.74 -16.28
N LYS A 144 27.56 -11.90 -16.31
CA LYS A 144 27.00 -13.17 -15.83
C LYS A 144 26.84 -13.24 -14.31
N ASP A 145 27.59 -12.43 -13.56
CA ASP A 145 27.45 -12.32 -12.10
C ASP A 145 26.30 -11.41 -11.69
N HIS A 146 25.70 -10.70 -12.63
CA HIS A 146 24.62 -9.77 -12.38
C HIS A 146 23.34 -10.51 -11.96
N MET A 147 22.73 -10.05 -10.86
CA MET A 147 21.44 -10.51 -10.39
C MET A 147 20.35 -9.47 -10.67
N ALA A 148 19.38 -9.83 -11.51
CA ALA A 148 18.17 -9.05 -11.73
C ALA A 148 16.98 -10.01 -11.89
N GLY A 149 16.04 -9.98 -10.95
CA GLY A 149 14.93 -10.93 -10.84
C GLY A 149 14.50 -11.11 -9.39
N VAL A 150 14.22 -12.36 -8.97
CA VAL A 150 13.78 -12.65 -7.60
C VAL A 150 14.74 -13.63 -6.93
N ARG A 151 15.16 -13.31 -5.71
CA ARG A 151 15.94 -14.20 -4.83
C ARG A 151 14.98 -14.99 -3.96
N ILE A 152 15.24 -16.28 -3.79
CA ILE A 152 14.48 -17.17 -2.91
C ILE A 152 15.38 -17.57 -1.75
N PHE A 153 14.95 -17.23 -0.52
CA PHE A 153 15.64 -17.62 0.70
C PHE A 153 14.79 -18.62 1.49
N ASP A 154 15.44 -19.62 2.07
CA ASP A 154 14.88 -20.47 3.13
C ASP A 154 15.03 -19.74 4.48
N VAL A 155 13.91 -19.44 5.11
CA VAL A 155 13.81 -18.76 6.41
C VAL A 155 13.26 -19.69 7.51
N THR A 156 13.33 -21.02 7.32
CA THR A 156 12.99 -22.02 8.37
C THR A 156 13.70 -21.68 9.69
N ASN A 157 14.95 -21.24 9.61
CA ASN A 157 15.64 -20.62 10.72
C ASN A 157 15.75 -19.10 10.49
N PRO A 158 14.90 -18.27 11.07
CA PRO A 158 14.91 -16.82 10.84
C PRO A 158 16.20 -16.13 11.33
N LYS A 159 17.00 -16.82 12.18
CA LYS A 159 18.31 -16.31 12.62
C LYS A 159 19.45 -16.61 11.64
N ALA A 160 19.23 -17.47 10.66
CA ALA A 160 20.21 -17.88 9.67
C ALA A 160 19.55 -18.19 8.31
N PRO A 161 18.98 -17.18 7.64
CA PRO A 161 18.40 -17.34 6.31
C PRO A 161 19.42 -17.87 5.31
N LYS A 162 18.97 -18.73 4.37
CA LYS A 162 19.83 -19.33 3.36
C LYS A 162 19.32 -19.02 1.97
N LEU A 163 20.17 -18.50 1.09
CA LEU A 163 19.84 -18.33 -0.32
C LEU A 163 19.68 -19.71 -0.97
N VAL A 164 18.50 -19.98 -1.52
CA VAL A 164 18.14 -21.22 -2.22
C VAL A 164 18.37 -21.04 -3.72
N LYS A 165 17.86 -19.95 -4.30
CA LYS A 165 17.91 -19.70 -5.74
C LYS A 165 17.84 -18.22 -6.09
N ASN A 166 18.55 -17.86 -7.15
CA ASN A 166 18.33 -16.63 -7.91
C ASN A 166 17.54 -16.97 -9.17
N VAL A 167 16.36 -16.40 -9.36
CA VAL A 167 15.57 -16.52 -10.58
C VAL A 167 15.73 -15.24 -11.37
N GLN A 168 16.44 -15.33 -12.49
CA GLN A 168 16.75 -14.19 -13.36
C GLN A 168 15.57 -13.85 -14.26
N THR A 169 15.27 -12.57 -14.43
CA THR A 169 14.28 -12.06 -15.38
C THR A 169 14.91 -11.04 -16.32
N CYS A 170 14.25 -10.77 -17.44
CA CYS A 170 14.81 -9.87 -18.45
C CYS A 170 14.91 -8.42 -18.01
N LYS A 171 13.98 -7.97 -17.15
CA LYS A 171 13.89 -6.57 -16.70
C LYS A 171 14.22 -6.38 -15.22
N GLY A 172 14.69 -7.43 -14.53
CA GLY A 172 14.79 -7.43 -13.09
C GLY A 172 13.43 -7.52 -12.41
N SER A 173 13.42 -7.34 -11.10
CA SER A 173 12.21 -7.25 -10.29
C SER A 173 12.29 -5.98 -9.46
N HIS A 174 11.45 -5.00 -9.78
CA HIS A 174 11.22 -3.83 -8.95
C HIS A 174 10.36 -4.23 -7.75
N THR A 175 9.19 -4.80 -8.04
CA THR A 175 8.31 -5.46 -7.09
C THR A 175 7.87 -6.81 -7.64
N HIS A 176 7.31 -7.66 -6.80
CA HIS A 176 6.69 -8.91 -7.23
C HIS A 176 5.47 -9.24 -6.36
N THR A 177 4.54 -10.00 -6.93
CA THR A 177 3.28 -10.34 -6.28
C THR A 177 3.07 -11.84 -6.26
N VAL A 178 2.78 -12.38 -5.08
CA VAL A 178 2.45 -13.80 -4.92
C VAL A 178 1.02 -14.06 -5.39
N VAL A 179 0.87 -14.99 -6.32
CA VAL A 179 -0.42 -15.50 -6.81
C VAL A 179 -0.47 -17.00 -6.54
N PRO A 180 -1.26 -17.47 -5.57
CA PRO A 180 -1.41 -18.90 -5.31
C PRO A 180 -2.02 -19.63 -6.51
N SER A 181 -1.61 -20.86 -6.77
CA SER A 181 -2.30 -21.72 -7.74
C SER A 181 -3.69 -22.09 -7.21
N PRO A 182 -4.75 -21.94 -8.01
CA PRO A 182 -6.10 -22.35 -7.59
C PRO A 182 -6.31 -23.87 -7.57
N THR A 183 -5.37 -24.65 -8.12
CA THR A 183 -5.51 -26.09 -8.30
C THR A 183 -4.46 -26.94 -7.59
N ASP A 184 -3.35 -26.33 -7.18
CA ASP A 184 -2.25 -27.02 -6.49
C ASP A 184 -1.65 -26.12 -5.40
N ALA A 185 -1.90 -26.47 -4.15
CA ALA A 185 -1.41 -25.69 -3.00
C ALA A 185 0.13 -25.67 -2.87
N ASN A 186 0.85 -26.55 -3.59
CA ASN A 186 2.32 -26.56 -3.62
C ASN A 186 2.92 -25.67 -4.70
N ILE A 187 2.09 -24.99 -5.49
CA ILE A 187 2.55 -24.10 -6.56
C ILE A 187 2.09 -22.67 -6.27
N ILE A 188 3.01 -21.73 -6.37
CA ILE A 188 2.70 -20.30 -6.46
C ILE A 188 3.30 -19.73 -7.75
N TYR A 189 2.80 -18.57 -8.12
CA TYR A 189 3.33 -17.75 -9.19
C TYR A 189 3.77 -16.42 -8.62
N LEU A 190 4.93 -15.92 -9.04
CA LEU A 190 5.34 -14.55 -8.77
C LEU A 190 5.15 -13.75 -10.05
N TYR A 191 4.28 -12.75 -9.98
CA TYR A 191 4.11 -11.77 -11.06
C TYR A 191 5.10 -10.65 -10.81
N VAL A 192 6.03 -10.48 -11.75
CA VAL A 192 7.20 -9.61 -11.57
C VAL A 192 7.03 -8.32 -12.37
N SER A 193 7.05 -7.21 -11.66
CA SER A 193 7.08 -5.87 -12.23
C SER A 193 8.53 -5.42 -12.43
N GLY A 194 9.11 -5.71 -13.59
CA GLY A 194 10.44 -5.22 -13.95
C GLY A 194 10.37 -3.83 -14.57
N GLN A 195 11.10 -2.88 -14.03
CA GLN A 195 11.10 -1.50 -14.52
C GLN A 195 12.34 -1.13 -15.35
N SER A 196 13.38 -1.95 -15.32
CA SER A 196 14.59 -1.73 -16.10
C SER A 196 14.36 -2.00 -17.60
N ALA A 197 15.28 -1.51 -18.44
CA ALA A 197 15.38 -1.99 -19.81
C ALA A 197 15.67 -3.50 -19.82
N ALA A 198 15.20 -4.22 -20.84
CA ALA A 198 15.53 -5.62 -20.94
C ALA A 198 17.05 -5.79 -21.13
N ARG A 199 17.61 -6.77 -20.45
CA ARG A 199 19.04 -7.14 -20.52
C ARG A 199 19.39 -7.59 -21.94
N PRO A 200 20.62 -7.40 -22.39
CA PRO A 200 21.03 -7.93 -23.70
C PRO A 200 21.02 -9.46 -23.68
N GLU A 201 20.76 -10.07 -24.83
CA GLU A 201 20.74 -11.53 -24.99
C GLU A 201 22.10 -12.19 -24.63
N THR A 202 23.19 -11.44 -24.76
CA THR A 202 24.53 -11.87 -24.35
C THR A 202 24.68 -12.00 -22.83
N GLU A 203 23.85 -11.30 -22.05
CA GLU A 203 23.80 -11.39 -20.59
C GLU A 203 22.80 -12.45 -20.13
N LEU A 204 21.60 -12.46 -20.71
CA LEU A 204 20.55 -13.43 -20.44
C LEU A 204 19.84 -13.83 -21.73
N ALA A 205 20.03 -15.09 -22.13
CA ALA A 205 19.45 -15.62 -23.36
C ALA A 205 17.92 -15.48 -23.40
N GLY A 206 17.37 -15.11 -24.54
CA GLY A 206 15.93 -14.91 -24.77
C GLY A 206 15.40 -13.54 -24.42
N CYS A 207 16.22 -12.64 -23.86
CA CYS A 207 15.82 -11.27 -23.57
C CYS A 207 15.96 -10.38 -24.82
N LYS A 208 14.90 -9.68 -25.15
CA LYS A 208 14.87 -8.75 -26.29
C LYS A 208 14.27 -7.41 -25.93
N ASN A 209 14.92 -6.34 -26.38
CA ASN A 209 14.38 -4.99 -26.40
C ASN A 209 13.80 -4.71 -27.80
N GLY A 210 12.52 -4.42 -27.87
CA GLY A 210 11.84 -4.04 -29.09
C GLY A 210 10.94 -2.83 -28.88
N THR A 211 10.53 -2.21 -29.98
CA THR A 211 9.58 -1.08 -29.96
C THR A 211 8.15 -1.50 -30.25
N ASP A 212 7.96 -2.71 -30.78
CA ASP A 212 6.64 -3.24 -31.12
C ASP A 212 6.03 -3.99 -29.92
N PRO A 213 4.93 -3.48 -29.33
CA PRO A 213 4.24 -4.17 -28.23
C PRO A 213 3.52 -5.45 -28.67
N ALA A 214 3.30 -5.65 -29.99
CA ALA A 214 2.67 -6.85 -30.53
C ALA A 214 3.67 -7.99 -30.77
N ASP A 215 4.98 -7.72 -30.80
CA ASP A 215 6.00 -8.75 -30.95
C ASP A 215 6.03 -9.66 -29.71
N PRO A 216 5.67 -10.95 -29.83
CA PRO A 216 5.60 -11.86 -28.69
C PRO A 216 6.99 -12.17 -28.09
N THR A 217 8.07 -11.86 -28.78
CA THR A 217 9.44 -12.08 -28.31
C THR A 217 10.01 -10.85 -27.57
N ASN A 218 9.30 -9.73 -27.57
CA ASN A 218 9.72 -8.50 -26.94
C ASN A 218 9.51 -8.58 -25.41
N SER A 219 10.57 -8.49 -24.65
CA SER A 219 10.53 -8.60 -23.18
C SER A 219 10.02 -7.34 -22.48
N LEU A 220 9.88 -6.20 -23.20
CA LEU A 220 9.46 -4.93 -22.57
C LEU A 220 7.97 -4.89 -22.21
N TYR A 221 7.11 -5.42 -23.06
CA TYR A 221 5.65 -5.23 -22.96
C TYR A 221 4.97 -6.43 -22.28
N GLN A 222 5.53 -6.92 -21.17
CA GLN A 222 4.97 -8.03 -20.40
C GLN A 222 5.27 -7.89 -18.91
N LEU A 223 4.45 -8.52 -18.08
CA LEU A 223 4.82 -8.91 -16.72
C LEU A 223 5.49 -10.28 -16.80
N ASP A 224 6.69 -10.41 -16.25
CA ASP A 224 7.32 -11.72 -16.15
C ASP A 224 6.59 -12.57 -15.10
N ILE A 225 6.50 -13.87 -15.32
CA ILE A 225 5.86 -14.81 -14.39
C ILE A 225 6.89 -15.88 -14.00
N ILE A 226 7.10 -16.06 -12.70
CA ILE A 226 7.92 -17.13 -12.15
C ILE A 226 6.99 -18.16 -11.52
N LYS A 227 7.08 -19.42 -11.95
CA LYS A 227 6.42 -20.56 -11.33
C LYS A 227 7.33 -21.17 -10.28
N VAL A 228 6.84 -21.27 -9.04
CA VAL A 228 7.62 -21.78 -7.91
C VAL A 228 6.92 -22.99 -7.30
N PRO A 229 7.53 -24.18 -7.37
CA PRO A 229 7.13 -25.32 -6.55
C PRO A 229 7.61 -25.12 -5.11
N LEU A 230 6.70 -25.02 -4.15
CA LEU A 230 7.05 -24.70 -2.75
C LEU A 230 7.90 -25.79 -2.08
N ASN A 231 7.68 -27.05 -2.44
CA ASN A 231 8.46 -28.20 -1.93
C ASN A 231 9.82 -28.34 -2.60
N HIS A 232 10.05 -27.67 -3.75
CA HIS A 232 11.26 -27.71 -4.54
C HIS A 232 11.58 -26.33 -5.10
N PRO A 233 11.82 -25.33 -4.24
CA PRO A 233 12.00 -23.93 -4.66
C PRO A 233 13.23 -23.73 -5.58
N GLU A 234 14.19 -24.63 -5.55
CA GLU A 234 15.33 -24.67 -6.49
C GLU A 234 14.91 -24.93 -7.94
N GLN A 235 13.70 -25.45 -8.17
CA GLN A 235 13.12 -25.68 -9.49
C GLN A 235 12.28 -24.49 -10.00
N ALA A 236 12.24 -23.38 -9.26
CA ALA A 236 11.55 -22.18 -9.71
C ALA A 236 12.05 -21.74 -11.10
N VAL A 237 11.12 -21.38 -12.00
CA VAL A 237 11.43 -21.09 -13.41
C VAL A 237 10.55 -19.98 -13.95
N VAL A 238 11.12 -19.13 -14.83
CA VAL A 238 10.35 -18.15 -15.60
C VAL A 238 9.55 -18.89 -16.66
N ILE A 239 8.26 -18.60 -16.73
CA ILE A 239 7.34 -19.07 -17.76
C ILE A 239 6.91 -17.90 -18.68
N PRO A 240 6.21 -18.12 -19.80
CA PRO A 240 5.78 -17.03 -20.67
C PRO A 240 5.05 -15.94 -19.93
N GLY A 241 5.50 -14.70 -20.10
CA GLY A 241 4.98 -13.54 -19.39
C GLY A 241 3.59 -13.08 -19.86
N ALA A 242 2.91 -12.33 -19.01
CA ALA A 242 1.56 -11.80 -19.25
C ALA A 242 1.60 -10.57 -20.17
N ARG A 243 0.93 -10.65 -21.31
CA ARG A 243 0.83 -9.58 -22.33
C ARG A 243 -0.39 -8.69 -22.10
N ILE A 244 -0.48 -8.07 -20.93
CA ILE A 244 -1.65 -7.25 -20.55
C ILE A 244 -1.64 -5.85 -21.16
N PHE A 245 -0.55 -5.42 -21.83
CA PHE A 245 -0.38 -4.08 -22.39
C PHE A 245 -0.76 -3.96 -23.88
N THR A 246 -0.89 -5.08 -24.59
CA THR A 246 -1.13 -5.09 -26.05
C THR A 246 -2.39 -4.28 -26.43
N GLY A 247 -2.26 -3.39 -27.40
CA GLY A 247 -3.36 -2.57 -27.92
C GLY A 247 -3.81 -1.44 -26.98
N LEU A 248 -3.05 -1.13 -25.92
CA LEU A 248 -3.24 0.11 -25.16
C LEU A 248 -2.48 1.24 -25.85
N ASP A 249 -3.12 2.42 -25.92
CA ASP A 249 -2.47 3.63 -26.37
C ASP A 249 -1.45 4.14 -25.34
N GLY A 250 -0.65 5.12 -25.69
CA GLY A 250 0.40 5.67 -24.81
C GLY A 250 -0.10 6.44 -23.60
N GLY A 251 -1.39 6.32 -23.26
CA GLY A 251 -1.99 7.07 -22.17
C GLY A 251 -2.14 8.55 -22.48
N GLY A 252 -2.03 8.94 -23.76
CA GLY A 252 -2.11 10.33 -24.22
C GLY A 252 -0.95 11.19 -23.72
N THR A 253 -0.82 12.38 -24.29
CA THR A 253 -0.01 13.44 -23.71
C THR A 253 -0.78 13.97 -22.50
N CYS A 254 -0.22 13.89 -21.32
CA CYS A 254 -0.74 14.57 -20.14
C CYS A 254 -1.07 16.02 -20.52
N LYS A 255 -2.30 16.46 -20.23
CA LYS A 255 -2.80 17.73 -20.74
C LYS A 255 -2.56 18.91 -19.81
N GLN A 256 -2.33 18.67 -18.51
CA GLN A 256 -2.39 19.77 -17.56
C GLN A 256 -1.18 19.90 -16.61
N PHE A 257 -0.66 18.82 -16.05
CA PHE A 257 0.40 18.86 -15.03
C PHE A 257 1.48 17.81 -15.26
N CYS A 258 1.92 17.72 -16.49
CA CYS A 258 2.85 16.71 -16.94
C CYS A 258 4.26 16.97 -16.42
N MET A 259 4.91 15.94 -15.90
CA MET A 259 6.37 16.01 -15.79
C MET A 259 6.97 16.21 -17.17
N PRO A 260 7.96 17.12 -17.34
CA PRO A 260 8.64 17.26 -18.61
C PRO A 260 9.17 15.88 -19.04
N VAL A 261 8.65 15.35 -20.14
CA VAL A 261 9.20 14.14 -20.73
C VAL A 261 10.60 14.48 -21.15
N ASN A 262 11.62 13.94 -20.48
CA ASN A 262 12.99 14.06 -20.95
C ASN A 262 13.08 13.32 -22.29
N PRO A 263 13.25 14.03 -23.42
CA PRO A 263 13.31 13.40 -24.73
C PRO A 263 14.44 12.36 -24.85
N ASN A 264 15.45 12.44 -23.97
CA ASN A 264 16.54 11.46 -23.90
C ASN A 264 16.17 10.17 -23.15
N ARG A 265 15.00 10.09 -22.50
CA ARG A 265 14.54 8.88 -21.81
C ARG A 265 13.93 7.84 -22.77
N ALA A 266 13.61 8.22 -24.01
CA ALA A 266 13.09 7.32 -25.03
C ALA A 266 14.15 6.38 -25.65
N ALA A 267 15.43 6.72 -25.47
CA ALA A 267 16.54 5.88 -25.90
C ALA A 267 17.21 5.31 -24.63
N GLY A 268 16.83 4.09 -24.22
CA GLY A 268 17.35 3.41 -23.04
C GLY A 268 18.87 3.37 -22.94
N GLY A 269 19.46 4.40 -22.36
CA GLY A 269 20.88 4.50 -22.16
C GLY A 269 21.17 5.11 -20.80
N ARG A 270 21.75 4.32 -19.88
CA ARG A 270 22.47 4.84 -18.73
C ARG A 270 23.56 5.81 -19.23
N GLY A 271 23.55 7.04 -18.74
CA GLY A 271 24.56 8.03 -19.04
C GLY A 271 25.94 7.58 -18.63
N GLY A 272 26.78 7.31 -19.63
CA GLY A 272 28.23 7.35 -19.50
C GLY A 272 28.70 8.79 -19.31
N ARG A 273 29.69 8.99 -18.45
CA ARG A 273 30.37 10.27 -18.23
C ARG A 273 31.05 10.75 -19.52
N GLY A 274 30.90 12.04 -19.78
CA GLY A 274 31.90 12.89 -20.43
C GLY A 274 31.93 12.83 -21.96
N GLY A 275 31.33 13.81 -22.63
CA GLY A 275 31.62 14.21 -23.99
C GLY A 275 31.26 15.69 -24.15
N ALA A 276 32.22 16.47 -24.66
CA ALA A 276 32.09 17.89 -24.93
C ALA A 276 31.03 18.20 -26.01
N PRO A 277 30.48 19.43 -26.08
CA PRO A 277 29.40 19.76 -27.02
C PRO A 277 29.96 19.91 -28.42
N GLY A 278 29.48 19.08 -29.32
CA GLY A 278 29.63 19.27 -30.77
C GLY A 278 28.25 19.27 -31.39
N ASP A 279 27.96 20.30 -32.18
CA ASP A 279 26.72 20.53 -32.90
C ASP A 279 26.38 19.35 -33.85
N ALA A 280 25.46 18.50 -33.42
CA ALA A 280 24.78 17.56 -34.30
C ALA A 280 23.27 17.79 -34.21
N ALA A 281 22.62 18.03 -35.34
CA ALA A 281 21.19 18.19 -35.45
C ALA A 281 20.45 17.05 -34.72
N ALA A 282 19.51 17.42 -33.85
CA ALA A 282 18.73 16.46 -33.09
C ALA A 282 18.02 15.48 -34.04
N PRO A 283 18.17 14.16 -33.85
CA PRO A 283 17.40 13.20 -34.65
C PRO A 283 15.91 13.41 -34.40
N ALA A 284 15.11 13.26 -35.44
CA ALA A 284 13.65 13.36 -35.36
C ALA A 284 13.13 12.55 -34.17
N ALA A 285 12.26 13.17 -33.37
CA ALA A 285 11.70 12.55 -32.20
C ALA A 285 11.13 11.17 -32.56
N ALA A 286 11.60 10.13 -31.87
CA ALA A 286 11.02 8.81 -31.99
C ALA A 286 9.51 8.87 -31.71
N PRO A 287 8.67 8.15 -32.47
CA PRO A 287 7.23 8.13 -32.19
C PRO A 287 6.98 7.76 -30.72
N ALA A 288 6.04 8.47 -30.10
CA ALA A 288 5.70 8.24 -28.70
C ALA A 288 5.38 6.76 -28.49
N PRO A 289 5.89 6.14 -27.41
CA PRO A 289 5.64 4.72 -27.17
C PRO A 289 4.15 4.46 -27.06
N THR A 290 3.67 3.46 -27.76
CA THR A 290 2.28 3.00 -27.74
C THR A 290 2.04 2.19 -26.47
N GLY A 291 1.37 2.76 -25.49
CA GLY A 291 0.93 2.10 -24.25
C GLY A 291 2.00 1.98 -23.15
N PRO A 292 1.59 1.52 -21.95
CA PRO A 292 2.51 1.25 -20.87
C PRO A 292 3.44 0.09 -21.22
N ARG A 293 4.69 0.14 -20.76
CA ARG A 293 5.70 -0.90 -20.97
C ARG A 293 5.88 -1.79 -19.76
N ASN A 294 5.52 -1.28 -18.60
CA ASN A 294 5.66 -1.94 -17.31
C ASN A 294 4.58 -1.41 -16.36
N CYS A 295 4.43 -2.11 -15.25
CA CYS A 295 3.72 -1.63 -14.08
C CYS A 295 4.72 -1.31 -12.98
N HIS A 296 4.31 -0.51 -12.00
CA HIS A 296 5.03 -0.40 -10.74
C HIS A 296 4.62 -1.60 -9.88
N ASP A 297 3.55 -1.51 -9.12
CA ASP A 297 3.02 -2.65 -8.39
C ASP A 297 1.86 -3.31 -9.14
N VAL A 298 1.68 -4.58 -8.88
CA VAL A 298 0.47 -5.31 -9.21
C VAL A 298 -0.06 -5.95 -7.94
N THR A 299 -1.35 -5.77 -7.65
CA THR A 299 -1.97 -6.31 -6.44
C THR A 299 -2.97 -7.39 -6.81
N ALA A 300 -2.67 -8.60 -6.42
CA ALA A 300 -3.56 -9.74 -6.61
C ALA A 300 -4.62 -9.80 -5.50
N TYR A 301 -5.83 -10.21 -5.88
CA TYR A 301 -6.89 -10.58 -4.96
C TYR A 301 -7.37 -12.01 -5.29
N PRO A 302 -6.63 -13.03 -4.82
CA PRO A 302 -6.84 -14.43 -5.25
C PRO A 302 -8.26 -14.95 -5.02
N ALA A 303 -8.88 -14.56 -3.89
CA ALA A 303 -10.24 -14.98 -3.56
C ALA A 303 -11.31 -14.51 -4.57
N LEU A 304 -11.02 -13.51 -5.38
CA LEU A 304 -11.89 -13.00 -6.44
C LEU A 304 -11.34 -13.27 -7.84
N HIS A 305 -10.20 -13.94 -7.96
CA HIS A 305 -9.44 -14.16 -9.19
C HIS A 305 -9.14 -12.87 -9.95
N LEU A 306 -8.91 -11.77 -9.23
CA LEU A 306 -8.63 -10.46 -9.79
C LEU A 306 -7.23 -9.99 -9.45
N LEU A 307 -6.68 -9.16 -10.33
CA LEU A 307 -5.46 -8.41 -10.09
C LEU A 307 -5.67 -6.99 -10.61
N SER A 308 -5.24 -6.00 -9.82
CA SER A 308 -5.20 -4.60 -10.21
C SER A 308 -3.73 -4.20 -10.40
N ALA A 309 -3.39 -3.72 -11.60
CA ALA A 309 -2.03 -3.36 -11.95
C ALA A 309 -1.91 -1.84 -12.15
N SER A 310 -0.89 -1.25 -11.53
CA SER A 310 -0.55 0.18 -11.58
C SER A 310 0.52 0.38 -12.65
N CYS A 311 0.12 0.76 -13.87
CA CYS A 311 0.97 0.72 -15.05
C CYS A 311 1.11 2.10 -15.71
N SER A 312 2.04 2.91 -15.23
CA SER A 312 2.21 4.30 -15.64
C SER A 312 0.91 5.11 -15.44
N THR A 313 0.24 5.55 -16.49
CA THR A 313 -1.04 6.27 -16.41
C THR A 313 -2.26 5.35 -16.30
N HIS A 314 -2.09 4.03 -16.46
CA HIS A 314 -3.18 3.07 -16.52
C HIS A 314 -3.38 2.28 -15.23
N ALA A 315 -4.63 2.16 -14.80
CA ALA A 315 -5.09 1.10 -13.90
C ALA A 315 -5.60 -0.06 -14.76
N ILE A 316 -4.96 -1.21 -14.70
CA ILE A 316 -5.32 -2.37 -15.51
C ILE A 316 -5.94 -3.44 -14.61
N LEU A 317 -7.17 -3.85 -14.91
CA LEU A 317 -7.84 -4.95 -14.22
C LEU A 317 -7.64 -6.25 -15.01
N VAL A 318 -7.21 -7.31 -14.31
CA VAL A 318 -6.81 -8.58 -14.93
C VAL A 318 -7.54 -9.74 -14.24
N ASP A 319 -7.98 -10.71 -15.02
CA ASP A 319 -8.44 -12.02 -14.55
C ASP A 319 -7.22 -12.94 -14.36
N ILE A 320 -7.06 -13.46 -13.16
CA ILE A 320 -6.02 -14.41 -12.77
C ILE A 320 -6.57 -15.80 -12.41
N SER A 321 -7.76 -16.16 -12.89
CA SER A 321 -8.34 -17.51 -12.71
C SER A 321 -7.39 -18.60 -13.21
N ASN A 322 -6.62 -18.31 -14.26
CA ASN A 322 -5.48 -19.10 -14.70
C ASN A 322 -4.20 -18.27 -14.54
N PRO A 323 -3.42 -18.50 -13.48
CA PRO A 323 -2.22 -17.70 -13.24
C PRO A 323 -1.12 -17.81 -14.32
N GLU A 324 -1.13 -18.86 -15.15
CA GLU A 324 -0.19 -19.00 -16.27
C GLU A 324 -0.65 -18.23 -17.53
N LYS A 325 -1.94 -17.83 -17.58
CA LYS A 325 -2.54 -17.15 -18.74
C LYS A 325 -3.50 -16.05 -18.28
N PRO A 326 -3.00 -15.02 -17.58
CA PRO A 326 -3.86 -13.93 -17.11
C PRO A 326 -4.43 -13.13 -18.29
N VAL A 327 -5.66 -12.64 -18.13
CA VAL A 327 -6.41 -11.94 -19.18
C VAL A 327 -6.80 -10.54 -18.71
N ARG A 328 -6.44 -9.51 -19.47
CA ARG A 328 -6.91 -8.16 -19.20
C ARG A 328 -8.41 -8.05 -19.38
N LEU A 329 -9.12 -7.61 -18.33
CA LEU A 329 -10.57 -7.37 -18.34
C LEU A 329 -10.91 -5.94 -18.74
N ASP A 330 -10.11 -4.99 -18.24
CA ASP A 330 -10.30 -3.56 -18.49
C ASP A 330 -8.99 -2.79 -18.29
N ALA A 331 -8.93 -1.57 -18.82
CA ALA A 331 -7.84 -0.64 -18.61
C ALA A 331 -8.40 0.79 -18.58
N LEU A 332 -8.12 1.52 -17.52
CA LEU A 332 -8.55 2.89 -17.30
C LEU A 332 -7.34 3.80 -17.22
N ALA A 333 -7.23 4.77 -18.15
CA ALA A 333 -6.16 5.76 -18.15
C ALA A 333 -6.62 7.07 -17.50
N ASP A 334 -5.78 7.64 -16.62
CA ASP A 334 -5.87 9.05 -16.27
C ASP A 334 -4.72 9.81 -16.93
N THR A 335 -5.02 10.43 -18.06
CA THR A 335 -4.05 11.17 -18.86
C THR A 335 -3.95 12.64 -18.47
N ASN A 336 -4.78 13.10 -17.55
CA ASN A 336 -4.77 14.51 -17.12
C ASN A 336 -3.86 14.74 -15.91
N ASN A 337 -3.95 13.87 -14.90
CA ASN A 337 -3.38 14.13 -13.58
C ASN A 337 -2.46 13.00 -13.10
N PHE A 338 -2.78 11.75 -13.37
CA PHE A 338 -2.07 10.59 -12.83
C PHE A 338 -1.00 10.10 -13.79
N GLN A 339 0.25 10.35 -13.48
CA GLN A 339 1.38 9.93 -14.32
C GLN A 339 2.24 8.81 -13.75
N GLY A 340 2.16 8.56 -12.45
CA GLY A 340 2.98 7.59 -11.74
C GLY A 340 2.15 6.66 -10.88
N ARG A 341 1.15 5.95 -11.46
CA ARG A 341 0.41 4.94 -10.71
C ARG A 341 1.39 3.95 -10.13
N HIS A 342 1.32 3.80 -8.81
CA HIS A 342 2.32 3.11 -8.02
C HIS A 342 1.75 1.81 -7.45
N THR A 343 0.87 1.89 -6.46
CA THR A 343 0.29 0.73 -5.76
C THR A 343 -1.22 0.71 -5.93
N ALA A 344 -1.82 -0.49 -5.85
CA ALA A 344 -3.26 -0.66 -5.82
C ALA A 344 -3.68 -1.46 -4.58
N ALA A 345 -4.92 -1.26 -4.12
CA ALA A 345 -5.59 -2.13 -3.15
C ALA A 345 -7.08 -2.24 -3.48
N PHE A 346 -7.66 -3.44 -3.29
CA PHE A 346 -9.09 -3.64 -3.47
C PHE A 346 -9.86 -3.36 -2.18
N SER A 347 -11.09 -2.81 -2.29
CA SER A 347 -12.08 -2.97 -1.22
C SER A 347 -12.34 -4.45 -0.95
N ASN A 348 -12.76 -4.82 0.26
CA ASN A 348 -12.92 -6.24 0.61
C ASN A 348 -13.98 -6.96 -0.23
N ASP A 349 -14.92 -6.26 -0.83
CA ASP A 349 -15.91 -6.82 -1.77
C ASP A 349 -15.45 -6.81 -3.24
N GLY A 350 -14.30 -6.22 -3.53
CA GLY A 350 -13.71 -6.13 -4.86
C GLY A 350 -14.42 -5.18 -5.82
N LYS A 351 -15.29 -4.29 -5.30
CA LYS A 351 -16.03 -3.32 -6.13
C LYS A 351 -15.33 -1.99 -6.28
N LYS A 352 -14.28 -1.76 -5.53
CA LYS A 352 -13.44 -0.56 -5.62
C LYS A 352 -11.97 -0.94 -5.58
N THR A 353 -11.14 -0.11 -6.20
CA THR A 353 -9.70 -0.10 -6.00
C THR A 353 -9.23 1.30 -5.66
N ILE A 354 -8.21 1.39 -4.81
CA ILE A 354 -7.39 2.59 -4.65
C ILE A 354 -6.19 2.43 -5.57
N GLN A 355 -5.79 3.52 -6.20
CA GLN A 355 -4.52 3.62 -6.93
C GLN A 355 -3.76 4.80 -6.35
N THR A 356 -2.54 4.56 -5.87
CA THR A 356 -1.65 5.62 -5.38
C THR A 356 -0.85 6.23 -6.53
N ASP A 357 -0.46 7.50 -6.41
CA ASP A 357 0.39 8.20 -7.38
C ASP A 357 1.70 8.62 -6.72
N GLU A 358 2.76 7.91 -7.01
CA GLU A 358 4.11 8.28 -6.62
C GLU A 358 4.69 9.34 -7.56
N TRP A 359 4.00 10.47 -7.67
CA TRP A 359 4.39 11.54 -8.58
C TRP A 359 5.85 11.96 -8.37
N GLY A 360 6.63 11.95 -9.44
CA GLY A 360 8.06 12.27 -9.37
C GLY A 360 8.94 11.18 -8.75
N GLY A 361 8.41 9.98 -8.46
CA GLY A 361 9.15 8.86 -7.87
C GLY A 361 9.54 9.12 -6.43
N GLY A 362 8.64 9.66 -5.63
CA GLY A 362 8.79 9.79 -4.19
C GLY A 362 9.81 10.82 -3.67
N THR A 363 10.46 11.57 -4.56
CA THR A 363 11.55 12.49 -4.15
C THR A 363 11.13 13.94 -4.02
N GLY A 364 9.92 14.28 -4.47
CA GLY A 364 9.41 15.65 -4.52
C GLY A 364 8.51 16.00 -3.32
N PRO A 365 8.45 17.30 -2.95
CA PRO A 365 7.55 17.80 -1.93
C PRO A 365 6.17 18.08 -2.51
N MET A 366 5.36 17.05 -2.73
CA MET A 366 4.04 17.18 -3.37
C MET A 366 2.90 17.36 -2.38
N CYS A 367 3.16 17.53 -1.08
CA CYS A 367 2.16 17.79 -0.04
C CYS A 367 2.21 19.23 0.49
N GLN A 368 2.64 20.20 -0.32
CA GLN A 368 2.65 21.60 0.08
C GLN A 368 1.23 22.20 0.02
N ALA A 369 0.98 23.31 0.74
CA ALA A 369 -0.31 24.01 0.70
C ALA A 369 -0.75 24.44 -0.70
N SER A 370 0.21 24.63 -1.62
CA SER A 370 -0.03 24.94 -3.04
C SER A 370 -0.21 23.71 -3.93
N SER A 371 0.01 22.50 -3.41
CA SER A 371 -0.08 21.27 -4.20
C SER A 371 -1.53 20.91 -4.49
N MET A 372 -1.77 20.49 -5.72
CA MET A 372 -3.10 20.02 -6.13
C MET A 372 -3.38 18.63 -5.55
N LYS A 373 -4.63 18.39 -5.19
CA LYS A 373 -5.04 17.10 -4.60
C LYS A 373 -4.91 15.93 -5.58
N GLU A 374 -4.96 16.21 -6.87
CA GLU A 374 -4.90 15.22 -7.94
C GLU A 374 -3.49 14.71 -8.23
N LEU A 375 -2.44 15.39 -7.73
CA LEU A 375 -1.04 15.03 -7.98
C LEU A 375 -0.37 14.45 -6.74
N GLY A 376 0.24 13.28 -6.86
CA GLY A 376 0.89 12.59 -5.75
C GLY A 376 -0.09 12.19 -4.63
N GLY A 377 -1.35 11.95 -4.98
CA GLY A 377 -2.42 11.50 -4.08
C GLY A 377 -2.95 10.12 -4.47
N ASN A 378 -4.14 9.79 -3.98
CA ASN A 378 -4.85 8.58 -4.33
C ASN A 378 -6.00 8.87 -5.28
N THR A 379 -6.30 7.95 -6.18
CA THR A 379 -7.59 7.92 -6.88
C THR A 379 -8.38 6.68 -6.52
N ILE A 380 -9.69 6.83 -6.41
CA ILE A 380 -10.61 5.73 -6.13
C ILE A 380 -11.31 5.37 -7.44
N ILE A 381 -11.31 4.08 -7.74
CA ILE A 381 -11.85 3.52 -8.98
C ILE A 381 -12.91 2.49 -8.60
N SER A 382 -14.13 2.60 -9.13
CA SER A 382 -15.12 1.54 -9.00
C SER A 382 -14.91 0.44 -10.04
N VAL A 383 -15.33 -0.78 -9.67
CA VAL A 383 -15.34 -1.97 -10.54
C VAL A 383 -16.75 -2.51 -10.56
N ASP A 384 -17.42 -2.43 -11.71
CA ASP A 384 -18.79 -2.88 -11.86
C ASP A 384 -18.92 -4.41 -12.00
N ALA A 385 -20.17 -4.91 -12.09
CA ALA A 385 -20.42 -6.33 -12.27
C ALA A 385 -19.90 -6.91 -13.60
N LYS A 386 -19.68 -6.07 -14.60
CA LYS A 386 -19.08 -6.42 -15.91
C LYS A 386 -17.56 -6.25 -15.92
N LYS A 387 -16.97 -5.98 -14.75
CA LYS A 387 -15.54 -5.70 -14.57
C LYS A 387 -15.05 -4.46 -15.32
N LYS A 388 -15.92 -3.46 -15.50
CA LYS A 388 -15.55 -2.15 -16.03
C LYS A 388 -15.19 -1.21 -14.91
N GLN A 389 -14.15 -0.43 -15.14
CA GLN A 389 -13.59 0.53 -14.20
C GLN A 389 -14.12 1.94 -14.49
N ALA A 390 -14.40 2.70 -13.44
CA ALA A 390 -14.72 4.12 -13.53
C ALA A 390 -14.01 4.89 -12.42
N GLN A 391 -13.35 6.00 -12.77
CA GLN A 391 -12.67 6.87 -11.81
C GLN A 391 -13.69 7.72 -11.05
N HIS A 392 -13.44 7.89 -9.74
CA HIS A 392 -14.19 8.70 -8.82
C HIS A 392 -13.32 9.80 -8.19
N GLY A 393 -13.41 9.98 -6.88
CA GLY A 393 -12.71 11.03 -6.16
C GLY A 393 -11.20 10.83 -6.07
N TYR A 394 -10.53 11.92 -5.67
CA TYR A 394 -9.12 11.91 -5.26
C TYR A 394 -9.02 12.17 -3.77
N PHE A 395 -8.03 11.55 -3.16
CA PHE A 395 -7.62 11.82 -1.78
C PHE A 395 -6.16 12.26 -1.73
N LYS A 396 -5.88 13.25 -0.90
CA LYS A 396 -4.54 13.78 -0.65
C LYS A 396 -4.33 13.91 0.84
N LEU A 397 -3.09 13.78 1.30
CA LEU A 397 -2.73 14.07 2.68
C LEU A 397 -3.24 15.45 3.09
N PRO A 398 -4.03 15.59 4.18
CA PRO A 398 -4.59 16.87 4.58
C PRO A 398 -3.56 17.89 5.07
N ALA A 399 -2.44 17.42 5.62
CA ALA A 399 -1.40 18.28 6.17
C ALA A 399 -0.52 18.89 5.07
N ALA A 400 -0.29 20.18 5.14
CA ALA A 400 0.73 20.83 4.33
C ALA A 400 2.12 20.54 4.92
N GLN A 401 2.94 19.85 4.16
CA GLN A 401 4.34 19.57 4.49
C GLN A 401 5.27 20.67 3.96
N SER A 402 6.50 20.73 4.47
CA SER A 402 7.50 21.71 4.03
C SER A 402 8.07 21.41 2.64
N ALA A 403 8.86 22.33 2.09
CA ALA A 403 9.53 22.13 0.82
C ALA A 403 10.74 21.17 0.90
N GLU A 404 11.18 20.87 2.10
CA GLU A 404 12.30 19.96 2.40
C GLU A 404 11.86 18.51 2.54
N GLU A 405 10.55 18.27 2.69
CA GLU A 405 9.98 16.94 2.92
C GLU A 405 9.52 16.31 1.61
N ASN A 406 10.13 15.17 1.24
CA ASN A 406 9.55 14.34 0.18
C ASN A 406 8.21 13.77 0.67
N CYS A 407 7.15 14.01 -0.06
CA CYS A 407 5.81 13.61 0.31
C CYS A 407 4.93 13.39 -0.91
N VAL A 408 4.55 12.14 -1.12
CA VAL A 408 3.54 11.67 -2.08
C VAL A 408 2.85 10.43 -1.51
N SER A 409 1.73 10.04 -2.08
CA SER A 409 1.06 8.78 -1.78
C SER A 409 1.96 7.58 -2.16
N HIS A 410 2.08 6.61 -1.27
CA HIS A 410 2.93 5.43 -1.46
C HIS A 410 2.19 4.14 -1.03
N ASN A 411 2.91 3.16 -0.48
CA ASN A 411 2.38 1.83 -0.18
C ASN A 411 1.47 1.79 1.04
N GLY A 412 0.45 0.92 0.97
CA GLY A 412 -0.50 0.73 2.05
C GLY A 412 -1.36 -0.52 1.91
N GLY A 413 -2.24 -0.71 2.89
CA GLY A 413 -3.12 -1.87 2.96
C GLY A 413 -4.47 -1.59 3.61
N ILE A 414 -5.41 -2.51 3.43
CA ILE A 414 -6.78 -2.41 3.95
C ILE A 414 -6.81 -2.76 5.44
N ILE A 415 -7.55 -1.97 6.24
CA ILE A 415 -7.87 -2.30 7.63
C ILE A 415 -9.22 -3.02 7.67
N PRO A 416 -9.32 -4.21 8.30
CA PRO A 416 -10.50 -5.06 8.27
C PRO A 416 -11.62 -4.58 9.22
N VAL A 417 -12.23 -3.42 8.95
CA VAL A 417 -13.40 -2.96 9.69
C VAL A 417 -14.67 -3.40 8.97
N PRO A 418 -15.59 -4.14 9.62
CA PRO A 418 -16.80 -4.63 8.95
C PRO A 418 -17.63 -3.48 8.39
N GLY A 419 -18.04 -3.54 7.13
CA GLY A 419 -18.92 -2.55 6.50
C GLY A 419 -18.27 -1.20 6.17
N ARG A 420 -16.94 -1.12 6.25
CA ARG A 420 -16.16 0.06 5.85
C ARG A 420 -14.98 -0.33 4.98
N ASP A 421 -14.58 0.58 4.12
CA ASP A 421 -13.36 0.48 3.34
C ASP A 421 -12.36 1.49 3.90
N LEU A 422 -11.45 0.99 4.73
CA LEU A 422 -10.38 1.78 5.35
C LEU A 422 -9.03 1.36 4.77
N TYR A 423 -8.20 2.34 4.45
CA TYR A 423 -6.86 2.15 3.90
C TYR A 423 -5.83 2.88 4.74
N VAL A 424 -4.82 2.18 5.24
CA VAL A 424 -3.65 2.77 5.89
C VAL A 424 -2.50 2.81 4.91
N GLN A 425 -1.75 3.91 4.86
CA GLN A 425 -0.64 4.07 3.92
C GLN A 425 0.47 4.97 4.43
N GLY A 426 1.64 4.86 3.78
CA GLY A 426 2.76 5.77 3.94
C GLY A 426 2.70 6.95 2.95
N TRP A 427 3.20 8.11 3.40
CA TRP A 427 3.36 9.34 2.62
C TRP A 427 4.81 9.85 2.67
N TYR A 428 5.78 8.95 2.76
CA TYR A 428 7.17 9.33 3.01
C TYR A 428 7.29 10.21 4.26
N GLN A 429 7.90 11.42 4.16
CA GLN A 429 8.00 12.34 5.30
C GLN A 429 6.68 13.00 5.72
N GLY A 430 5.59 12.80 4.98
CA GLY A 430 4.24 13.11 5.43
C GLY A 430 3.66 12.13 6.46
N GLY A 431 4.45 11.12 6.86
CA GLY A 431 4.08 10.14 7.87
C GLY A 431 3.16 9.04 7.34
N ILE A 432 2.22 8.62 8.18
CA ILE A 432 1.19 7.63 7.83
C ILE A 432 -0.20 8.17 8.14
N ASP A 433 -1.18 7.77 7.33
CA ASP A 433 -2.58 8.09 7.58
C ASP A 433 -3.49 6.86 7.41
N VAL A 434 -4.72 7.00 7.91
CA VAL A 434 -5.82 6.09 7.64
C VAL A 434 -6.93 6.86 6.97
N MET A 435 -7.24 6.47 5.74
CA MET A 435 -8.30 7.03 4.93
C MET A 435 -9.54 6.13 4.96
N ASP A 436 -10.71 6.72 5.15
CA ASP A 436 -12.01 6.09 4.86
C ASP A 436 -12.43 6.44 3.43
N PHE A 437 -12.56 5.42 2.58
CA PHE A 437 -13.06 5.54 1.21
C PHE A 437 -14.34 4.73 0.98
N THR A 438 -15.09 4.48 2.06
CA THR A 438 -16.40 3.81 1.98
C THR A 438 -17.31 4.55 0.99
N ASP A 439 -17.30 5.88 1.04
CA ASP A 439 -17.82 6.75 -0.03
C ASP A 439 -16.69 7.05 -1.01
N GLN A 440 -16.81 6.52 -2.22
CA GLN A 440 -15.79 6.62 -3.26
C GLN A 440 -15.57 8.04 -3.80
N ASP A 441 -16.53 8.93 -3.60
CA ASP A 441 -16.48 10.32 -4.06
C ASP A 441 -16.04 11.30 -2.97
N ASN A 442 -16.12 10.88 -1.69
CA ASN A 442 -15.84 11.69 -0.51
C ASN A 442 -14.94 10.97 0.51
N ALA A 443 -13.77 10.50 0.06
CA ALA A 443 -12.79 9.92 0.97
C ALA A 443 -12.20 10.97 1.92
N PHE A 444 -11.95 10.57 3.17
CA PHE A 444 -11.43 11.48 4.22
C PHE A 444 -10.53 10.74 5.21
N GLU A 445 -9.64 11.48 5.85
CA GLU A 445 -8.72 10.97 6.87
C GLU A 445 -9.43 10.75 8.21
N ILE A 446 -9.12 9.65 8.90
CA ILE A 446 -9.68 9.32 10.22
C ILE A 446 -8.64 9.12 11.31
N ALA A 447 -7.39 8.88 10.93
CA ALA A 447 -6.27 8.73 11.87
C ALA A 447 -4.96 9.07 11.15
N TYR A 448 -3.95 9.50 11.90
CA TYR A 448 -2.61 9.73 11.38
C TYR A 448 -1.54 9.66 12.48
N PHE A 449 -0.30 9.45 12.05
CA PHE A 449 0.90 9.66 12.84
C PHE A 449 1.98 10.23 11.93
N ASP A 450 2.56 11.35 12.34
CA ASP A 450 3.61 12.03 11.58
C ASP A 450 4.75 12.47 12.50
N ARG A 451 5.94 12.51 11.93
CA ARG A 451 7.15 13.07 12.54
C ARG A 451 7.71 14.16 11.65
N GLY A 452 8.26 15.20 12.26
CA GLY A 452 8.98 16.23 11.52
C GLY A 452 10.09 15.66 10.65
N SER A 453 10.50 16.46 9.67
CA SER A 453 11.49 16.10 8.64
C SER A 453 12.78 15.52 9.23
N ILE A 454 13.44 14.67 8.44
CA ILE A 454 14.76 14.16 8.80
C ILE A 454 15.81 15.25 8.57
N ASP A 455 16.61 15.54 9.58
CA ASP A 455 17.76 16.43 9.43
C ASP A 455 18.75 15.87 8.40
N PRO A 456 19.25 16.69 7.47
CA PRO A 456 20.34 16.27 6.60
C PRO A 456 21.56 15.88 7.43
N PRO A 457 22.36 14.88 7.01
CA PRO A 457 23.64 14.57 7.65
C PRO A 457 24.55 15.80 7.62
N ALA A 458 25.18 16.12 8.72
CA ALA A 458 26.13 17.24 8.77
C ALA A 458 27.21 17.05 7.70
N GLY A 459 27.38 18.05 6.80
CA GLY A 459 28.36 18.03 5.72
C GLY A 459 27.99 17.25 4.47
N ALA A 460 26.75 16.80 4.36
CA ALA A 460 26.28 16.12 3.17
C ALA A 460 25.66 17.10 2.16
N ASP A 461 26.43 17.46 1.15
CA ASP A 461 25.84 17.70 -0.18
C ASP A 461 25.30 16.35 -0.68
N VAL A 462 24.13 15.94 -0.23
CA VAL A 462 23.50 14.70 -0.69
C VAL A 462 22.97 14.97 -2.10
N PRO A 463 23.54 14.40 -3.16
CA PRO A 463 22.92 14.45 -4.46
C PRO A 463 21.63 13.64 -4.38
N VAL A 464 20.52 14.30 -4.17
CA VAL A 464 19.19 13.72 -4.38
C VAL A 464 19.06 13.45 -5.87
N GLY A 465 19.30 12.22 -6.31
CA GLY A 465 19.22 11.95 -7.73
C GLY A 465 19.79 10.64 -8.22
N ALA A 466 19.59 9.55 -7.52
CA ALA A 466 19.95 8.23 -8.05
C ALA A 466 19.00 7.12 -7.62
N MET A 467 17.70 7.38 -7.56
CA MET A 467 16.77 6.28 -7.73
C MET A 467 16.83 5.88 -9.21
N ALA A 468 17.18 4.62 -9.47
CA ALA A 468 17.35 4.12 -10.83
C ALA A 468 16.05 4.32 -11.63
N GLY A 469 16.10 5.23 -12.59
CA GLY A 469 14.98 5.49 -13.49
C GLY A 469 14.35 6.88 -13.42
N GLN A 470 14.77 7.79 -12.54
CA GLN A 470 14.15 9.12 -12.42
C GLN A 470 14.76 10.17 -13.34
N ALA A 471 13.87 11.00 -13.93
CA ALA A 471 14.26 12.08 -14.82
C ALA A 471 15.12 13.13 -14.11
N ALA A 472 16.30 13.38 -14.62
CA ALA A 472 17.07 14.57 -14.30
C ALA A 472 16.31 15.80 -14.78
N GLY A 473 15.45 16.39 -13.96
CA GLY A 473 14.60 17.52 -14.36
C GLY A 473 13.57 17.94 -13.33
N ALA A 474 13.19 17.05 -12.37
CA ALA A 474 12.45 17.49 -11.21
C ALA A 474 13.34 18.49 -10.46
N ARG A 475 12.82 19.67 -10.12
CA ARG A 475 13.53 20.61 -9.26
C ARG A 475 13.92 19.86 -8.02
N ARG A 476 15.22 19.69 -7.80
CA ARG A 476 15.79 19.05 -6.64
C ARG A 476 15.33 19.86 -5.42
N GLY A 477 14.42 19.31 -4.63
CA GLY A 477 14.29 19.76 -3.27
C GLY A 477 15.63 19.52 -2.59
N SER A 478 16.12 20.45 -1.83
CA SER A 478 17.36 20.31 -1.02
C SER A 478 17.17 19.37 0.16
N GLY A 479 16.03 18.63 0.20
CA GLY A 479 15.61 17.79 1.31
C GLY A 479 16.24 16.40 1.34
N THR A 480 16.27 15.80 2.50
CA THR A 480 16.60 14.39 2.72
C THR A 480 15.44 13.50 2.32
N ILE A 481 15.74 12.31 1.80
CA ILE A 481 14.72 11.28 1.58
C ILE A 481 14.52 10.50 2.87
N GLY A 482 13.27 10.43 3.34
CA GLY A 482 12.94 9.74 4.59
C GLY A 482 11.44 9.48 4.73
N GLY A 483 11.03 9.16 5.94
CA GLY A 483 9.64 8.90 6.30
C GLY A 483 9.16 7.50 5.98
N SER A 484 7.85 7.30 5.93
CA SER A 484 7.22 5.99 5.75
C SER A 484 7.25 5.52 4.29
N TRP A 485 7.90 4.39 4.03
CA TRP A 485 7.81 3.67 2.75
C TRP A 485 6.43 3.08 2.53
N GLY A 486 5.88 2.43 3.54
CA GLY A 486 4.56 1.84 3.53
C GLY A 486 4.03 1.60 4.93
N ALA A 487 2.70 1.50 5.05
CA ALA A 487 2.05 1.19 6.31
C ALA A 487 0.98 0.11 6.11
N TYR A 488 0.99 -0.92 6.96
CA TYR A 488 0.15 -2.10 6.80
C TYR A 488 -0.48 -2.52 8.12
N TYR A 489 -1.77 -2.88 8.05
CA TYR A 489 -2.46 -3.48 9.18
C TYR A 489 -2.19 -4.99 9.23
N TRP A 490 -1.64 -5.46 10.34
CA TRP A 490 -1.35 -6.86 10.58
C TRP A 490 -1.78 -7.25 11.99
N ASN A 491 -2.73 -8.19 12.11
CA ASN A 491 -3.16 -8.82 13.37
C ASN A 491 -3.37 -7.85 14.54
N GLY A 492 -4.07 -6.73 14.29
CA GLY A 492 -4.45 -5.77 15.32
C GLY A 492 -3.56 -4.55 15.48
N MET A 493 -2.42 -4.51 14.79
CA MET A 493 -1.45 -3.40 14.79
C MET A 493 -1.24 -2.84 13.39
N VAL A 494 -0.72 -1.63 13.30
CA VAL A 494 -0.21 -1.03 12.07
C VAL A 494 1.31 -1.01 12.14
N TYR A 495 1.96 -1.45 11.08
CA TYR A 495 3.41 -1.49 10.94
C TYR A 495 3.83 -0.54 9.83
N SER A 496 4.88 0.23 10.05
CA SER A 496 5.45 1.10 9.03
C SER A 496 6.96 0.89 8.90
N SER A 497 7.41 0.78 7.66
CA SER A 497 8.83 0.79 7.33
C SER A 497 9.29 2.23 7.13
N GLU A 498 10.06 2.73 8.08
CA GLU A 498 10.69 4.05 8.00
C GLU A 498 12.02 3.96 7.28
N LEU A 499 12.18 4.72 6.19
CA LEU A 499 13.32 4.65 5.28
C LEU A 499 14.66 4.81 5.99
N ASP A 500 14.78 5.86 6.81
CA ASP A 500 16.05 6.20 7.49
C ASP A 500 16.07 5.81 8.97
N ARG A 501 14.90 5.73 9.61
CA ARG A 501 14.79 5.53 11.06
C ARG A 501 14.76 4.06 11.47
N GLY A 502 13.84 3.23 10.89
CA GLY A 502 13.73 1.82 11.27
C GLY A 502 12.34 1.21 11.07
N LEU A 503 11.84 0.46 12.04
CA LEU A 503 10.51 -0.16 12.05
C LEU A 503 9.66 0.46 13.14
N ASP A 504 8.48 0.91 12.79
CA ASP A 504 7.47 1.43 13.69
C ASP A 504 6.28 0.48 13.83
N ILE A 505 5.74 0.37 15.03
CA ILE A 505 4.50 -0.36 15.32
C ILE A 505 3.53 0.57 16.03
N TYR A 506 2.30 0.64 15.52
CA TYR A 506 1.25 1.51 16.05
C TYR A 506 -0.01 0.72 16.38
N GLU A 507 -0.85 1.29 17.24
CA GLU A 507 -2.23 0.84 17.41
C GLU A 507 -3.20 1.98 17.11
N LEU A 508 -4.37 1.62 16.59
CA LEU A 508 -5.49 2.53 16.43
C LEU A 508 -6.19 2.74 17.77
N THR A 509 -6.59 3.98 18.06
CA THR A 509 -7.32 4.35 19.27
C THR A 509 -8.74 4.81 18.96
N PRO A 510 -9.71 4.56 19.85
CA PRO A 510 -11.09 4.96 19.62
C PRO A 510 -11.26 6.47 19.43
N SER A 511 -12.16 6.84 18.52
CA SER A 511 -12.46 8.24 18.20
C SER A 511 -13.91 8.40 17.73
N ALA A 512 -14.31 9.63 17.44
CA ALA A 512 -15.60 9.91 16.82
C ALA A 512 -15.76 9.24 15.43
N GLN A 513 -14.64 9.01 14.73
CA GLN A 513 -14.62 8.43 13.38
C GLN A 513 -14.37 6.91 13.35
N LEU A 514 -13.86 6.35 14.46
CA LEU A 514 -13.55 4.93 14.55
C LEU A 514 -13.84 4.45 15.99
N SER A 515 -14.90 3.66 16.16
CA SER A 515 -15.33 3.23 17.49
C SER A 515 -14.46 2.12 18.08
N ALA A 516 -14.56 1.92 19.39
CA ALA A 516 -13.90 0.80 20.08
C ALA A 516 -14.38 -0.57 19.54
N ASN A 517 -15.67 -0.69 19.17
CA ASN A 517 -16.20 -1.92 18.58
C ASN A 517 -15.65 -2.16 17.17
N GLU A 518 -15.48 -1.12 16.37
CA GLU A 518 -14.88 -1.23 15.03
C GLU A 518 -13.41 -1.71 15.13
N ILE A 519 -12.62 -1.16 16.05
CA ILE A 519 -11.25 -1.58 16.32
C ILE A 519 -11.22 -3.03 16.82
N ALA A 520 -12.10 -3.37 17.77
CA ALA A 520 -12.17 -4.73 18.32
C ALA A 520 -12.61 -5.75 17.25
N ALA A 521 -13.54 -5.38 16.36
CA ALA A 521 -13.93 -6.23 15.23
C ALA A 521 -12.78 -6.42 14.23
N ALA A 522 -11.99 -5.37 13.94
CA ALA A 522 -10.82 -5.46 13.08
C ALA A 522 -9.76 -6.43 13.65
N LYS A 523 -9.56 -6.43 14.98
CA LYS A 523 -8.62 -7.34 15.67
C LYS A 523 -9.01 -8.82 15.60
N LEU A 524 -10.27 -9.15 15.25
CA LEU A 524 -10.70 -10.54 15.07
C LEU A 524 -10.26 -11.14 13.72
N VAL A 525 -9.83 -10.31 12.78
CA VAL A 525 -9.29 -10.78 11.50
C VAL A 525 -7.80 -10.97 11.64
N THR A 526 -7.38 -12.23 11.63
CA THR A 526 -5.97 -12.61 11.78
C THR A 526 -5.53 -13.52 10.65
N PHE A 527 -4.28 -13.37 10.24
CA PHE A 527 -3.64 -14.19 9.23
C PHE A 527 -2.32 -14.74 9.78
N THR A 528 -1.88 -15.89 9.28
CA THR A 528 -0.56 -16.46 9.58
C THR A 528 0.54 -15.81 8.75
N GLU A 529 0.18 -15.30 7.57
CA GLU A 529 1.06 -14.63 6.62
C GLU A 529 0.31 -13.49 5.93
N TYR A 530 1.03 -12.43 5.59
CA TYR A 530 0.47 -11.32 4.82
C TYR A 530 1.55 -10.70 3.93
N ASN A 531 1.27 -10.68 2.65
CA ASN A 531 2.03 -9.98 1.62
C ASN A 531 1.14 -8.85 1.09
N PRO A 532 1.52 -7.59 1.21
CA PRO A 532 0.64 -6.46 0.87
C PRO A 532 0.05 -6.51 -0.55
N GLN A 533 0.86 -6.93 -1.53
CA GLN A 533 0.44 -7.05 -2.91
C GLN A 533 -0.34 -8.35 -3.22
N SER A 534 -0.48 -9.27 -2.24
CA SER A 534 -1.33 -10.47 -2.35
C SER A 534 -2.46 -10.40 -1.33
N GLN A 535 -3.47 -9.59 -1.64
CA GLN A 535 -4.51 -9.21 -0.70
C GLN A 535 -5.41 -10.40 -0.32
N PRO A 536 -5.51 -10.76 0.97
CA PRO A 536 -6.41 -11.81 1.42
C PRO A 536 -7.86 -11.33 1.50
N LYS A 537 -8.80 -12.25 1.37
CA LYS A 537 -10.21 -11.99 1.69
C LYS A 537 -10.39 -11.89 3.21
N MET A 538 -10.85 -10.74 3.66
CA MET A 538 -11.13 -10.49 5.07
C MET A 538 -12.49 -11.04 5.44
N THR A 539 -12.53 -11.86 6.49
CA THR A 539 -13.75 -12.44 7.05
C THR A 539 -13.75 -12.34 8.56
N TRP A 540 -14.89 -12.02 9.13
CA TRP A 540 -15.04 -11.86 10.57
C TRP A 540 -15.74 -13.09 11.16
N PRO A 541 -15.31 -13.58 12.33
CA PRO A 541 -16.09 -14.56 13.08
C PRO A 541 -17.41 -13.94 13.53
N ALA A 542 -18.40 -14.77 13.82
CA ALA A 542 -19.64 -14.31 14.41
C ALA A 542 -19.39 -13.85 15.86
N ALA A 543 -19.44 -12.54 16.08
CA ALA A 543 -19.12 -11.92 17.39
C ALA A 543 -19.98 -10.68 17.64
N PHE A 544 -20.29 -10.39 18.91
CA PHE A 544 -21.06 -9.21 19.30
C PHE A 544 -20.40 -7.91 18.83
N VAL A 545 -19.07 -7.80 18.92
CA VAL A 545 -18.34 -6.61 18.46
C VAL A 545 -18.51 -6.33 16.96
N VAL A 546 -18.69 -7.38 16.13
CA VAL A 546 -18.97 -7.23 14.69
C VAL A 546 -20.35 -6.60 14.49
N VAL A 547 -21.37 -7.07 15.20
CA VAL A 547 -22.71 -6.47 15.15
C VAL A 547 -22.71 -5.05 15.69
N ARG A 548 -22.04 -4.81 16.84
CA ARG A 548 -21.92 -3.48 17.46
C ARG A 548 -21.18 -2.49 16.55
N SER A 549 -20.21 -2.94 15.75
CA SER A 549 -19.51 -2.06 14.81
C SER A 549 -20.47 -1.49 13.75
N TYR A 550 -21.38 -2.30 13.22
CA TYR A 550 -22.44 -1.82 12.31
C TYR A 550 -23.41 -0.85 13.02
N LEU A 551 -23.77 -1.14 14.26
CA LEU A 551 -24.61 -0.27 15.06
C LEU A 551 -23.95 1.10 15.29
N ASP A 552 -22.68 1.14 15.66
CA ASP A 552 -21.91 2.38 15.86
C ASP A 552 -21.85 3.21 14.56
N GLN A 553 -21.71 2.56 13.42
CA GLN A 553 -21.74 3.21 12.11
C GLN A 553 -23.12 3.82 11.81
N LEU A 554 -24.20 3.11 12.16
CA LEU A 554 -25.57 3.63 12.01
C LEU A 554 -25.82 4.83 12.93
N VAL A 555 -25.31 4.81 14.15
CA VAL A 555 -25.37 5.95 15.09
C VAL A 555 -24.60 7.13 14.53
N ARG A 556 -23.33 6.95 14.16
CA ARG A 556 -22.45 7.99 13.62
C ARG A 556 -23.02 8.66 12.37
N GLY A 557 -23.55 7.87 11.44
CA GLY A 557 -24.13 8.34 10.18
C GLY A 557 -25.59 8.78 10.28
N SER A 558 -26.22 8.72 11.47
CA SER A 558 -27.66 8.88 11.62
C SER A 558 -28.44 8.01 10.62
N GLY A 559 -27.94 6.81 10.37
CA GLY A 559 -28.46 5.86 9.40
C GLY A 559 -29.76 5.18 9.83
N LEU A 560 -30.02 5.18 11.15
CA LEU A 560 -31.23 4.68 11.79
C LEU A 560 -31.62 5.63 12.92
N ALA A 561 -32.91 5.71 13.25
CA ALA A 561 -33.42 6.59 14.32
C ALA A 561 -32.79 6.27 15.68
N ALA A 562 -32.53 7.30 16.50
CA ALA A 562 -31.78 7.19 17.75
C ALA A 562 -32.45 6.27 18.79
N ASP A 563 -33.80 6.30 18.88
CA ASP A 563 -34.57 5.41 19.75
C ASP A 563 -34.42 3.94 19.34
N ARG A 564 -34.36 3.67 18.02
CA ARG A 564 -34.15 2.32 17.48
C ARG A 564 -32.73 1.83 17.73
N THR A 565 -31.70 2.67 17.49
CA THR A 565 -30.32 2.28 17.78
C THR A 565 -30.11 2.00 19.26
N SER A 566 -30.71 2.78 20.15
CA SER A 566 -30.68 2.55 21.59
C SER A 566 -31.39 1.25 22.00
N ALA A 567 -32.56 0.95 21.40
CA ALA A 567 -33.27 -0.30 21.65
C ALA A 567 -32.48 -1.53 21.17
N ILE A 568 -31.80 -1.43 20.02
CA ILE A 568 -30.94 -2.50 19.47
C ILE A 568 -29.74 -2.74 20.42
N ALA A 569 -29.10 -1.65 20.88
CA ALA A 569 -27.99 -1.77 21.83
C ALA A 569 -28.40 -2.53 23.10
N ALA A 570 -29.52 -2.11 23.74
CA ALA A 570 -30.05 -2.76 24.95
C ALA A 570 -30.43 -4.24 24.71
N ALA A 571 -30.98 -4.55 23.52
CA ALA A 571 -31.32 -5.94 23.16
C ALA A 571 -30.06 -6.80 22.94
N LEU A 572 -28.99 -6.25 22.36
CA LEU A 572 -27.69 -6.92 22.25
C LEU A 572 -27.07 -7.19 23.63
N ASP A 573 -27.10 -6.19 24.54
CA ASP A 573 -26.62 -6.36 25.90
C ASP A 573 -27.38 -7.48 26.64
N ALA A 574 -28.71 -7.46 26.52
CA ALA A 574 -29.55 -8.50 27.12
C ALA A 574 -29.34 -9.89 26.51
N ALA A 575 -29.02 -9.98 25.21
CA ALA A 575 -28.72 -11.24 24.55
C ALA A 575 -27.34 -11.78 24.94
N GLU A 576 -26.35 -10.90 25.13
CA GLU A 576 -24.98 -11.24 25.51
C GLU A 576 -24.91 -11.90 26.90
N MET A 577 -25.80 -11.50 27.82
CA MET A 577 -25.95 -12.08 29.14
C MET A 577 -26.59 -13.49 29.14
N LYS A 578 -27.11 -13.97 28.00
CA LYS A 578 -27.73 -15.29 27.85
C LYS A 578 -26.76 -16.28 27.22
N SER A 579 -27.11 -17.56 27.26
CA SER A 579 -26.35 -18.65 26.63
C SER A 579 -27.25 -19.62 25.88
N GLY A 580 -26.67 -20.44 25.01
CA GLY A 580 -27.35 -21.52 24.30
C GLY A 580 -28.63 -21.10 23.59
N ALA A 581 -29.69 -21.90 23.70
CA ALA A 581 -30.96 -21.67 23.00
C ALA A 581 -31.63 -20.33 23.37
N ALA A 582 -31.47 -19.86 24.61
CA ALA A 582 -32.06 -18.60 25.05
C ALA A 582 -31.37 -17.39 24.38
N ARG A 583 -30.05 -17.44 24.19
CA ARG A 583 -29.29 -16.42 23.43
C ARG A 583 -29.74 -16.45 21.96
N ALA A 584 -29.75 -17.63 21.34
CA ALA A 584 -30.13 -17.78 19.94
C ALA A 584 -31.55 -17.26 19.68
N ALA A 585 -32.52 -17.58 20.55
CA ALA A 585 -33.88 -17.09 20.43
C ALA A 585 -33.98 -15.56 20.54
N ALA A 586 -33.26 -14.94 21.51
CA ALA A 586 -33.22 -13.49 21.67
C ALA A 586 -32.63 -12.78 20.44
N LEU A 587 -31.51 -13.30 19.90
CA LEU A 587 -30.85 -12.75 18.72
C LEU A 587 -31.71 -12.91 17.46
N ASN A 588 -32.39 -14.04 17.25
CA ASN A 588 -33.30 -14.23 16.12
C ASN A 588 -34.50 -13.28 16.18
N ALA A 589 -35.07 -13.07 17.36
CA ALA A 589 -36.13 -12.08 17.56
C ALA A 589 -35.63 -10.66 17.25
N LEU A 590 -34.43 -10.28 17.72
CA LEU A 590 -33.79 -9.01 17.41
C LEU A 590 -33.56 -8.85 15.90
N ALA A 591 -33.01 -9.86 15.23
CA ALA A 591 -32.75 -9.82 13.79
C ALA A 591 -34.05 -9.56 12.99
N THR A 592 -35.17 -10.15 13.41
CA THR A 592 -36.50 -9.92 12.80
C THR A 592 -36.96 -8.48 12.98
N GLN A 593 -36.75 -7.91 14.16
CA GLN A 593 -37.07 -6.49 14.41
C GLN A 593 -36.22 -5.56 13.55
N VAL A 594 -34.91 -5.82 13.49
CA VAL A 594 -33.95 -5.03 12.68
C VAL A 594 -34.27 -5.10 11.18
N ASP A 595 -34.73 -6.25 10.66
CA ASP A 595 -35.24 -6.33 9.28
C ASP A 595 -36.47 -5.41 9.06
N GLY A 596 -37.34 -5.30 10.05
CA GLY A 596 -38.47 -4.37 10.00
C GLY A 596 -38.06 -2.91 9.90
N ASP A 597 -36.90 -2.54 10.47
CA ASP A 597 -36.35 -1.20 10.43
C ASP A 597 -35.76 -0.78 9.05
N VAL A 598 -35.42 -1.75 8.18
CA VAL A 598 -34.74 -1.49 6.88
C VAL A 598 -35.48 -0.46 6.03
N LYS A 599 -36.82 -0.57 5.95
CA LYS A 599 -37.62 0.30 5.08
C LYS A 599 -37.66 1.76 5.55
N GLY A 600 -37.55 1.99 6.85
CA GLY A 600 -37.58 3.33 7.47
C GLY A 600 -36.21 3.95 7.73
N ALA A 601 -35.14 3.19 7.50
CA ALA A 601 -33.78 3.63 7.77
C ALA A 601 -33.22 4.48 6.62
N LYS A 602 -32.42 5.51 6.97
CA LYS A 602 -31.65 6.29 5.99
C LYS A 602 -30.55 5.43 5.33
N ASP A 603 -29.95 4.48 6.09
CA ASP A 603 -28.99 3.48 5.58
C ASP A 603 -29.56 2.07 5.73
N GLY A 604 -30.60 1.78 4.95
CA GLY A 604 -31.26 0.47 4.97
C GLY A 604 -30.35 -0.68 4.55
N ALA A 605 -29.34 -0.43 3.72
CA ALA A 605 -28.36 -1.44 3.32
C ALA A 605 -27.53 -1.93 4.52
N ARG A 606 -27.04 -1.00 5.33
CA ARG A 606 -26.26 -1.31 6.55
C ARG A 606 -27.13 -1.98 7.62
N VAL A 607 -28.38 -1.51 7.80
CA VAL A 607 -29.36 -2.16 8.70
C VAL A 607 -29.60 -3.61 8.29
N LYS A 608 -29.80 -3.88 7.00
CA LYS A 608 -29.98 -5.25 6.47
C LYS A 608 -28.74 -6.12 6.71
N THR A 609 -27.54 -5.58 6.49
CA THR A 609 -26.28 -6.29 6.76
C THR A 609 -26.16 -6.63 8.25
N MET A 610 -26.44 -5.67 9.14
CA MET A 610 -26.43 -5.87 10.60
C MET A 610 -27.43 -6.99 11.01
N ALA A 611 -28.65 -7.01 10.44
CA ALA A 611 -29.60 -8.09 10.71
C ALA A 611 -29.06 -9.47 10.28
N GLY A 612 -28.35 -9.55 9.17
CA GLY A 612 -27.62 -10.75 8.74
C GLY A 612 -26.55 -11.21 9.73
N GLU A 613 -25.75 -10.28 10.24
CA GLU A 613 -24.72 -10.57 11.25
C GLU A 613 -25.32 -11.01 12.59
N ILE A 614 -26.46 -10.44 13.00
CA ILE A 614 -27.18 -10.90 14.20
C ILE A 614 -27.63 -12.36 14.02
N ARG A 615 -28.12 -12.76 12.84
CA ARG A 615 -28.48 -14.16 12.56
C ARG A 615 -27.26 -15.08 12.57
N ARG A 616 -26.14 -14.63 11.98
CA ARG A 616 -24.87 -15.39 12.06
C ARG A 616 -24.46 -15.60 13.50
N LEU A 617 -24.59 -14.57 14.34
CA LEU A 617 -24.27 -14.64 15.77
C LEU A 617 -25.26 -15.57 16.52
N ALA A 618 -26.55 -15.58 16.14
CA ALA A 618 -27.53 -16.48 16.72
C ALA A 618 -27.26 -17.96 16.38
N ALA A 619 -26.69 -18.23 15.21
CA ALA A 619 -26.36 -19.58 14.73
C ALA A 619 -24.99 -20.08 15.24
N ALA A 620 -24.14 -19.21 15.77
CA ALA A 620 -22.84 -19.60 16.33
C ALA A 620 -23.04 -20.41 17.63
N LYS A 621 -22.28 -21.53 17.76
CA LYS A 621 -22.35 -22.45 18.90
C LYS A 621 -21.59 -21.90 20.11
#